data_cf54f7a0f274afe55dd14e8b62017214
#
_entry.id   cf54f7a0f274afe55dd14e8b62017214
#
_cell.length_a   1.000
_cell.length_b   1.000
_cell.length_c   1.000
_cell.angle_alpha   90.00
_cell.angle_beta   90.00
_cell.angle_gamma   90.00
#
_symmetry.space_group_name_H-M   'P 1'
#
loop_
_entity.id
_entity.type
_entity.pdbx_description
1 polymer ?
#
loop_
_entity_poly.entity_id
_entity_poly.type
_entity_poly.pdbx_seq_one_letter_code
_entity_poly.pdbx_strand_id
1 'polypeptide(L)'
;MTDVARLLSQHSFIELGARQRAQALLDPGSFRELVGPFERLMSPWLIKQGIVAQADDGVIVAKGTVAGLPVVIAAIEGAFQGGSMGEVGGAKMAGALELAAEDNRNGIPTAAILLLETGGVRLQEANLGLAAIA
;
A
#
# COMPACT_ATOMS: atom_id res chain seq x y z
N MET A 1 37.50 -4.92 -10.70
CA MET A 1 37.13 -3.50 -10.52
C MET A 1 35.65 -3.42 -10.14
N THR A 2 35.36 -2.76 -9.04
CA THR A 2 33.97 -2.57 -8.60
C THR A 2 33.28 -1.55 -9.51
N ASP A 3 32.16 -1.92 -10.06
CA ASP A 3 31.36 -1.00 -10.86
C ASP A 3 30.59 -0.04 -9.93
N VAL A 4 31.14 1.15 -9.74
CA VAL A 4 30.57 2.17 -8.87
C VAL A 4 29.19 2.61 -9.35
N ALA A 5 28.98 2.70 -10.67
CA ALA A 5 27.68 3.06 -11.22
C ALA A 5 26.61 2.02 -10.86
N ARG A 6 26.99 0.74 -10.92
CA ARG A 6 26.10 -0.36 -10.50
C ARG A 6 25.76 -0.28 -9.02
N LEU A 7 26.77 0.00 -8.16
CA LEU A 7 26.53 0.15 -6.72
C LEU A 7 25.60 1.34 -6.42
N LEU A 8 25.80 2.46 -7.10
CA LEU A 8 24.97 3.65 -6.93
C LEU A 8 23.54 3.44 -7.44
N SER A 9 23.34 2.52 -8.39
CA SER A 9 22.00 2.19 -8.87
C SER A 9 21.24 1.18 -8.01
N GLN A 10 21.91 0.55 -7.06
CA GLN A 10 21.30 -0.39 -6.14
C GLN A 10 20.66 0.38 -4.98
N HIS A 11 19.34 0.26 -4.87
CA HIS A 11 18.60 0.81 -3.74
C HIS A 11 18.28 -0.30 -2.75
N SER A 12 18.41 0.00 -1.46
CA SER A 12 17.95 -0.92 -0.42
C SER A 12 16.41 -0.96 -0.44
N PHE A 13 15.83 -2.05 0.07
CA PHE A 13 14.38 -2.19 0.16
C PHE A 13 13.72 -1.00 0.88
N ILE A 14 14.37 -0.45 1.90
CA ILE A 14 13.85 0.66 2.70
C ILE A 14 13.79 1.98 1.92
N GLU A 15 14.60 2.12 0.87
CA GLU A 15 14.63 3.31 0.00
C GLU A 15 13.56 3.27 -1.11
N LEU A 16 12.95 2.12 -1.32
CA LEU A 16 11.95 1.95 -2.35
C LEU A 16 10.62 2.61 -1.94
N GLY A 17 9.86 3.09 -2.93
CA GLY A 17 8.48 3.49 -2.72
C GLY A 17 7.56 2.28 -2.45
N ALA A 18 6.35 2.54 -1.99
CA ALA A 18 5.42 1.48 -1.59
C ALA A 18 5.14 0.47 -2.71
N ARG A 19 4.88 0.95 -3.93
CA ARG A 19 4.62 0.08 -5.09
C ARG A 19 5.83 -0.79 -5.41
N GLN A 20 7.03 -0.21 -5.37
CA GLN A 20 8.26 -0.94 -5.63
C GLN A 20 8.56 -1.99 -4.56
N ARG A 21 8.28 -1.69 -3.29
CA ARG A 21 8.41 -2.65 -2.18
C ARG A 21 7.47 -3.84 -2.38
N ALA A 22 6.21 -3.56 -2.71
CA ALA A 22 5.25 -4.62 -2.99
C ALA A 22 5.70 -5.51 -4.15
N GLN A 23 6.16 -4.91 -5.24
CA GLN A 23 6.69 -5.65 -6.39
C GLN A 23 7.93 -6.48 -6.01
N ALA A 24 8.81 -5.95 -5.17
CA ALA A 24 10.04 -6.63 -4.77
C ALA A 24 9.79 -7.87 -3.90
N LEU A 25 8.71 -7.88 -3.12
CA LEU A 25 8.34 -9.01 -2.26
C LEU A 25 7.59 -10.11 -2.99
N LEU A 26 6.86 -9.76 -4.05
CA LEU A 26 6.06 -10.73 -4.78
C LEU A 26 6.89 -11.48 -5.83
N ASP A 27 6.45 -12.68 -6.16
CA ASP A 27 7.07 -13.45 -7.22
C ASP A 27 7.07 -12.66 -8.54
N PRO A 28 8.12 -12.78 -9.37
CA PRO A 28 8.21 -12.07 -10.66
C PRO A 28 6.95 -12.30 -11.52
N GLY A 29 6.37 -11.19 -11.99
CA GLY A 29 5.18 -11.21 -12.84
C GLY A 29 3.86 -11.48 -12.14
N SER A 30 3.85 -11.67 -10.80
CA SER A 30 2.62 -11.94 -10.04
C SER A 30 1.93 -10.67 -9.53
N PHE A 31 2.61 -9.53 -9.50
CA PHE A 31 2.05 -8.27 -8.98
C PHE A 31 0.87 -7.80 -9.82
N ARG A 32 -0.27 -7.60 -9.16
CA ARG A 32 -1.45 -7.00 -9.77
C ARG A 32 -2.08 -6.01 -8.79
N GLU A 33 -1.97 -4.74 -9.10
CA GLU A 33 -2.59 -3.68 -8.31
C GLU A 33 -4.12 -3.71 -8.50
N LEU A 34 -4.86 -3.65 -7.40
CA LEU A 34 -6.31 -3.80 -7.41
C LEU A 34 -7.03 -2.46 -7.51
N VAL A 35 -6.57 -1.48 -6.78
CA VAL A 35 -7.09 -0.11 -6.82
C VAL A 35 -5.91 0.78 -7.15
N GLY A 36 -5.82 1.16 -8.41
CA GLY A 36 -4.67 1.89 -8.92
C GLY A 36 -4.88 3.40 -8.97
N PRO A 37 -3.86 4.12 -9.42
CA PRO A 37 -3.89 5.58 -9.47
C PRO A 37 -4.94 6.16 -10.42
N PHE A 38 -5.44 5.40 -11.35
CA PHE A 38 -6.45 5.87 -12.31
C PHE A 38 -7.84 6.00 -11.68
N GLU A 39 -8.14 5.29 -10.61
CA GLU A 39 -9.39 5.40 -9.87
C GLU A 39 -9.50 6.72 -9.10
N ARG A 40 -8.38 7.36 -8.82
CA ARG A 40 -8.28 8.67 -8.17
C ARG A 40 -9.09 8.78 -6.87
N LEU A 41 -9.09 7.72 -6.10
CA LEU A 41 -9.77 7.72 -4.80
C LEU A 41 -9.06 8.64 -3.84
N MET A 42 -9.81 9.53 -3.22
CA MET A 42 -9.29 10.43 -2.20
C MET A 42 -10.38 10.91 -1.27
N SER A 43 -9.97 11.26 -0.05
CA SER A 43 -10.90 11.85 0.90
C SER A 43 -11.31 13.28 0.48
N PRO A 44 -12.61 13.62 0.53
CA PRO A 44 -13.06 14.98 0.25
C PRO A 44 -12.53 16.01 1.26
N TRP A 45 -12.09 15.56 2.42
CA TRP A 45 -11.53 16.44 3.45
C TRP A 45 -10.20 17.04 3.05
N LEU A 46 -9.40 16.34 2.23
CA LEU A 46 -8.13 16.86 1.72
C LEU A 46 -8.33 18.06 0.80
N ILE A 47 -9.29 17.97 -0.12
CA ILE A 47 -9.59 19.08 -1.04
C ILE A 47 -10.03 20.31 -0.27
N LYS A 48 -10.88 20.15 0.74
CA LYS A 48 -11.39 21.26 1.55
C LYS A 48 -10.28 22.00 2.30
N GLN A 49 -9.15 21.35 2.54
CA GLN A 49 -8.00 21.92 3.23
C GLN A 49 -6.89 22.38 2.29
N GLY A 50 -7.15 22.40 0.99
CA GLY A 50 -6.18 22.85 -0.02
C GLY A 50 -5.04 21.85 -0.27
N ILE A 51 -5.19 20.60 0.14
CA ILE A 51 -4.17 19.57 -0.09
C ILE A 51 -4.36 18.97 -1.47
N VAL A 52 -3.27 18.94 -2.25
CA VAL A 52 -3.28 18.36 -3.60
C VAL A 52 -3.52 16.87 -3.53
N ALA A 53 -4.46 16.40 -4.34
CA ALA A 53 -4.78 14.98 -4.46
C ALA A 53 -3.57 14.16 -4.93
N GLN A 54 -3.31 13.07 -4.24
CA GLN A 54 -2.46 12.00 -4.74
C GLN A 54 -3.33 10.89 -5.33
N ALA A 55 -2.76 10.11 -6.24
CA ALA A 55 -3.57 9.18 -7.04
C ALA A 55 -4.25 8.08 -6.21
N ASP A 56 -3.63 7.63 -5.13
CA ASP A 56 -4.08 6.47 -4.37
C ASP A 56 -4.07 6.69 -2.85
N ASP A 57 -4.11 7.93 -2.43
CA ASP A 57 -4.15 8.37 -1.02
C ASP A 57 -3.09 7.70 -0.12
N GLY A 58 -1.96 7.32 -0.69
CA GLY A 58 -0.80 6.83 0.04
C GLY A 58 -0.82 5.35 0.40
N VAL A 59 -1.77 4.57 -0.05
CA VAL A 59 -1.82 3.12 0.16
C VAL A 59 -1.94 2.38 -1.16
N ILE A 60 -1.06 1.39 -1.35
CA ILE A 60 -1.06 0.51 -2.50
C ILE A 60 -1.63 -0.84 -2.06
N VAL A 61 -2.62 -1.36 -2.78
CA VAL A 61 -3.18 -2.69 -2.55
C VAL A 61 -2.99 -3.54 -3.80
N ALA A 62 -2.42 -4.72 -3.63
CA ALA A 62 -2.18 -5.63 -4.74
C ALA A 62 -2.40 -7.08 -4.34
N LYS A 63 -2.64 -7.92 -5.33
CA LYS A 63 -2.56 -9.38 -5.22
C LYS A 63 -1.31 -9.90 -5.93
N GLY A 64 -0.83 -11.03 -5.46
CA GLY A 64 0.29 -11.73 -6.07
C GLY A 64 0.56 -13.03 -5.35
N THR A 65 1.76 -13.55 -5.55
CA THR A 65 2.23 -14.75 -4.86
C THR A 65 3.59 -14.52 -4.22
N VAL A 66 3.87 -15.24 -3.17
CA VAL A 66 5.20 -15.32 -2.55
C VAL A 66 5.55 -16.81 -2.47
N ALA A 67 6.59 -17.23 -3.16
CA ALA A 67 6.95 -18.66 -3.30
C ALA A 67 5.75 -19.51 -3.75
N GLY A 68 4.96 -19.01 -4.68
CA GLY A 68 3.77 -19.65 -5.22
C GLY A 68 2.52 -19.58 -4.35
N LEU A 69 2.60 -19.03 -3.13
CA LEU A 69 1.45 -18.91 -2.22
C LEU A 69 0.72 -17.60 -2.44
N PRO A 70 -0.61 -17.62 -2.61
CA PRO A 70 -1.39 -16.38 -2.79
C PRO A 70 -1.27 -15.43 -1.62
N VAL A 71 -1.10 -14.14 -1.92
CA VAL A 71 -1.07 -13.09 -0.91
C VAL A 71 -1.85 -11.87 -1.38
N VAL A 72 -2.40 -11.13 -0.42
CA VAL A 72 -2.86 -9.75 -0.59
C VAL A 72 -1.87 -8.88 0.16
N ILE A 73 -1.34 -7.85 -0.52
CA ILE A 73 -0.35 -6.95 0.05
C ILE A 73 -0.91 -5.53 0.08
N ALA A 74 -0.73 -4.86 1.20
CA ALA A 74 -1.02 -3.44 1.35
C ALA A 74 0.24 -2.73 1.82
N ALA A 75 0.65 -1.69 1.11
CA ALA A 75 1.86 -0.95 1.38
C ALA A 75 1.58 0.54 1.53
N ILE A 76 2.11 1.15 2.59
CA ILE A 76 1.97 2.59 2.86
C ILE A 76 3.12 3.34 2.20
N GLU A 77 2.79 4.41 1.47
CA GLU A 77 3.75 5.32 0.84
C GLU A 77 4.12 6.44 1.81
N GLY A 78 5.33 6.35 2.38
CA GLY A 78 5.81 7.35 3.34
C GLY A 78 6.01 8.74 2.75
N ALA A 79 6.20 8.86 1.44
CA ALA A 79 6.37 10.16 0.77
C ALA A 79 5.07 10.96 0.71
N PHE A 80 3.90 10.32 0.83
CA PHE A 80 2.62 11.01 0.84
C PHE A 80 2.17 11.28 2.28
N GLN A 81 2.08 12.55 2.65
CA GLN A 81 1.65 13.01 3.98
C GLN A 81 2.41 12.32 5.14
N GLY A 82 3.70 12.01 4.92
CA GLY A 82 4.53 11.34 5.92
C GLY A 82 4.11 9.90 6.25
N GLY A 83 3.35 9.25 5.39
CA GLY A 83 2.82 7.92 5.65
C GLY A 83 1.65 7.89 6.62
N SER A 84 1.06 9.05 6.92
CA SER A 84 -0.09 9.11 7.83
C SER A 84 -1.33 8.43 7.23
N MET A 85 -2.09 7.74 8.10
CA MET A 85 -3.28 7.00 7.68
C MET A 85 -4.47 7.92 7.53
N GLY A 86 -4.98 8.04 6.30
CA GLY A 86 -6.19 8.79 5.97
C GLY A 86 -7.41 7.90 5.74
N GLU A 87 -8.52 8.52 5.38
CA GLU A 87 -9.80 7.84 5.18
C GLU A 87 -9.76 6.77 4.11
N VAL A 88 -9.31 7.12 2.91
CA VAL A 88 -9.21 6.17 1.78
C VAL A 88 -8.13 5.13 2.03
N GLY A 89 -6.98 5.54 2.55
CA GLY A 89 -5.90 4.62 2.90
C GLY A 89 -6.34 3.58 3.92
N GLY A 90 -7.05 4.00 4.96
CA GLY A 90 -7.61 3.09 5.96
C GLY A 90 -8.65 2.14 5.37
N ALA A 91 -9.54 2.64 4.52
CA ALA A 91 -10.53 1.81 3.83
C ALA A 91 -9.86 0.79 2.89
N LYS A 92 -8.81 1.18 2.18
CA LYS A 92 -8.03 0.26 1.34
C LYS A 92 -7.33 -0.82 2.17
N MET A 93 -6.76 -0.46 3.31
CA MET A 93 -6.14 -1.39 4.24
C MET A 93 -7.16 -2.42 4.76
N ALA A 94 -8.31 -1.96 5.22
CA ALA A 94 -9.40 -2.81 5.67
C ALA A 94 -9.90 -3.73 4.55
N GLY A 95 -10.08 -3.20 3.35
CA GLY A 95 -10.48 -3.97 2.18
C GLY A 95 -9.49 -5.05 1.80
N ALA A 96 -8.19 -4.78 1.93
CA ALA A 96 -7.14 -5.78 1.68
C ALA A 96 -7.24 -6.95 2.67
N LEU A 97 -7.45 -6.66 3.96
CA LEU A 97 -7.62 -7.68 4.99
C LEU A 97 -8.89 -8.52 4.76
N GLU A 98 -10.00 -7.87 4.43
CA GLU A 98 -11.26 -8.56 4.11
C GLU A 98 -11.11 -9.47 2.88
N LEU A 99 -10.41 -9.02 1.86
CA LEU A 99 -10.17 -9.78 0.65
C LEU A 99 -9.38 -11.05 0.94
N ALA A 100 -8.33 -10.96 1.76
CA ALA A 100 -7.57 -12.13 2.19
C ALA A 100 -8.44 -13.08 3.02
N ALA A 101 -9.26 -12.56 3.92
CA ALA A 101 -10.18 -13.35 4.72
C ALA A 101 -11.22 -14.06 3.85
N GLU A 102 -11.77 -13.38 2.85
CA GLU A 102 -12.73 -13.97 1.91
C GLU A 102 -12.13 -15.09 1.08
N ASP A 103 -10.91 -14.89 0.55
CA ASP A 103 -10.20 -15.94 -0.18
C ASP A 103 -10.04 -17.20 0.68
N ASN A 104 -9.66 -17.03 1.95
CA ASN A 104 -9.53 -18.14 2.89
C ASN A 104 -10.88 -18.83 3.15
N ARG A 105 -11.97 -18.09 3.30
CA ARG A 105 -13.30 -18.68 3.45
C ARG A 105 -13.73 -19.48 2.23
N ASN A 106 -13.26 -19.10 1.06
CA ASN A 106 -13.52 -19.78 -0.21
C ASN A 106 -12.55 -20.93 -0.50
N GLY A 107 -11.73 -21.31 0.46
CA GLY A 107 -10.81 -22.44 0.34
C GLY A 107 -9.50 -22.12 -0.37
N ILE A 108 -9.18 -20.85 -0.59
CA ILE A 108 -7.91 -20.43 -1.18
C ILE A 108 -7.02 -19.86 -0.04
N PRO A 109 -6.03 -20.64 0.44
CA PRO A 109 -5.14 -20.14 1.50
C PRO A 109 -4.40 -18.89 1.04
N THR A 110 -4.69 -17.75 1.65
CA THR A 110 -4.15 -16.44 1.26
C THR A 110 -3.64 -15.72 2.49
N ALA A 111 -2.38 -15.28 2.44
CA ALA A 111 -1.80 -14.45 3.49
C ALA A 111 -2.05 -12.96 3.21
N ALA A 112 -2.13 -12.17 4.27
CA ALA A 112 -2.11 -10.72 4.17
C ALA A 112 -0.74 -10.21 4.60
N ILE A 113 -0.13 -9.35 3.78
CA ILE A 113 1.15 -8.71 4.07
C ILE A 113 0.93 -7.20 4.14
N LEU A 114 1.30 -6.61 5.27
CA LEU A 114 1.21 -5.17 5.47
C LEU A 114 2.61 -4.58 5.55
N LEU A 115 2.95 -3.69 4.63
CA LEU A 115 4.20 -2.94 4.64
C LEU A 115 3.92 -1.57 5.25
N LEU A 116 4.21 -1.44 6.53
CA LEU A 116 3.86 -0.27 7.32
C LEU A 116 5.00 0.74 7.31
N GLU A 117 4.71 1.93 6.80
CA GLU A 117 5.59 3.09 6.87
C GLU A 117 4.70 4.28 7.21
N THR A 118 4.32 4.39 8.49
CA THR A 118 3.28 5.33 8.89
C THR A 118 3.79 6.38 9.86
N GLY A 119 3.31 7.62 9.68
CA GLY A 119 3.43 8.72 10.64
C GLY A 119 2.27 8.80 11.64
N GLY A 120 1.40 7.80 11.66
CA GLY A 120 0.24 7.75 12.55
C GLY A 120 -1.06 8.22 11.90
N VAL A 121 -1.93 8.86 12.68
CA VAL A 121 -3.21 9.38 12.19
C VAL A 121 -3.00 10.64 11.35
N ARG A 122 -3.66 10.70 10.20
CA ARG A 122 -3.71 11.93 9.42
C ARG A 122 -4.72 12.89 10.05
N LEU A 123 -4.23 14.00 10.59
CA LEU A 123 -5.05 14.95 11.34
C LEU A 123 -6.15 15.60 10.49
N GLN A 124 -5.90 15.78 9.20
CA GLN A 124 -6.86 16.37 8.26
C GLN A 124 -8.17 15.58 8.13
N GLU A 125 -8.13 14.28 8.40
CA GLU A 125 -9.27 13.38 8.28
C GLU A 125 -9.64 12.76 9.64
N ALA A 126 -9.01 13.28 10.70
CA ALA A 126 -9.14 12.74 12.06
C ALA A 126 -8.83 11.24 12.07
N ASN A 127 -9.59 10.43 12.76
CA ASN A 127 -9.36 9.00 12.88
C ASN A 127 -10.26 8.13 11.98
N LEU A 128 -10.79 8.71 10.89
CA LEU A 128 -11.67 7.98 9.97
C LEU A 128 -10.98 6.75 9.36
N GLY A 129 -9.69 6.90 9.00
CA GLY A 129 -8.93 5.78 8.44
C GLY A 129 -8.69 4.66 9.44
N LEU A 130 -8.34 4.99 10.68
CA LEU A 130 -8.10 3.99 11.72
C LEU A 130 -9.40 3.29 12.14
N ALA A 131 -10.51 4.01 12.18
CA ALA A 131 -11.81 3.43 12.48
C ALA A 131 -12.23 2.38 11.44
N ALA A 132 -11.86 2.57 10.18
CA ALA A 132 -12.16 1.59 9.12
C ALA A 132 -11.39 0.29 9.30
N ILE A 133 -10.17 0.35 9.86
CA ILE A 133 -9.32 -0.83 10.09
C ILE A 133 -9.79 -1.62 11.32
N ALA A 134 -10.25 -0.91 12.35
CA ALA A 134 -10.70 -1.52 13.60
C ALA A 134 -11.95 -2.38 13.41
#